data_11aaee94379ef78b1719698f72073fa2
#
_entry.id   11aaee94379ef78b1719698f72073fa2
#
_cell.length_a   1.000
_cell.length_b   1.000
_cell.length_c   1.000
_cell.angle_alpha   90.00
_cell.angle_beta   90.00
_cell.angle_gamma   90.00
#
_symmetry.space_group_name_H-M   'P 1'
#
loop_
_entity.id
_entity.type
_entity.pdbx_description
1 polymer ?
#
loop_
_entity_poly.entity_id
_entity_poly.type
_entity_poly.pdbx_seq_one_letter_code
_entity_poly.pdbx_strand_id
1 'polypeptide(L)'
;LSFSDAGSDFLFTSFIPDLVYHAAMVNFAFRALPVIIFFSSLIAVTYHFGIIQHVVKWVAKVMQISMKTSGAETLSISANVFVGQTEAPILIRPFINSMTKSELMAVMTGGFATAAGSVLALYVLWLKSIPGIAGHLLAASIMSAPAALVMAKIIYPETEHSDTFGKIEVPQHKESENAMDALGQGATDGLKLAANVGAMLIAFVSIITMINYVMVYLFSINMQDVMGVIFQPLAWSMGVPWNEAHLLGTLMGEKIVLTELIAYSNLSNLIMNDQISERTAIIASYALCCLLYTSDAADDC
;
A
#
# COMPACT_ATOMS: atom_id res chain seq x y z
N LEU A 1 -16.25 6.16 -1.49
CA LEU A 1 -16.23 5.48 -2.79
C LEU A 1 -17.28 6.07 -3.73
N SER A 2 -18.54 6.28 -3.30
CA SER A 2 -19.58 6.94 -4.10
C SER A 2 -19.17 8.33 -4.62
N PHE A 3 -18.38 9.09 -3.87
CA PHE A 3 -17.87 10.40 -4.31
C PHE A 3 -16.79 10.26 -5.39
N SER A 4 -15.94 9.24 -5.31
CA SER A 4 -14.96 8.91 -6.35
C SER A 4 -15.66 8.47 -7.64
N ASP A 5 -16.73 7.67 -7.50
CA ASP A 5 -17.55 7.25 -8.63
C ASP A 5 -18.21 8.44 -9.31
N ALA A 6 -18.71 9.43 -8.55
CA ALA A 6 -19.29 10.64 -9.11
C ALA A 6 -18.31 11.44 -10.00
N GLY A 7 -17.04 11.56 -9.56
CA GLY A 7 -15.99 12.21 -10.37
C GLY A 7 -15.63 11.41 -11.62
N SER A 8 -15.52 10.09 -11.50
CA SER A 8 -15.28 9.18 -12.63
C SER A 8 -16.43 9.23 -13.63
N ASP A 9 -17.67 9.19 -13.14
CA ASP A 9 -18.87 9.25 -13.97
C ASP A 9 -18.96 10.58 -14.72
N PHE A 10 -18.67 11.71 -14.04
CA PHE A 10 -18.65 13.03 -14.69
C PHE A 10 -17.64 13.08 -15.84
N LEU A 11 -16.47 12.49 -15.69
CA LEU A 11 -15.40 12.58 -16.69
C LEU A 11 -15.57 11.54 -17.84
N PHE A 12 -16.05 10.35 -17.54
CA PHE A 12 -16.03 9.22 -18.46
C PHE A 12 -17.40 8.74 -18.91
N THR A 13 -18.51 9.29 -18.37
CA THR A 13 -19.86 8.98 -18.83
C THR A 13 -20.31 10.02 -19.85
N SER A 14 -21.01 9.56 -20.88
CA SER A 14 -21.66 10.47 -21.86
C SER A 14 -22.72 11.32 -21.17
N PHE A 15 -22.80 12.60 -21.51
CA PHE A 15 -23.88 13.52 -21.11
C PHE A 15 -25.24 13.18 -21.72
N ILE A 16 -25.36 12.09 -22.47
CA ILE A 16 -26.61 11.61 -23.07
C ILE A 16 -27.34 10.73 -22.08
N PRO A 17 -28.58 11.07 -21.64
CA PRO A 17 -29.26 10.41 -20.52
C PRO A 17 -29.55 8.91 -20.69
N ASP A 18 -29.60 8.40 -21.93
CA ASP A 18 -30.01 7.02 -22.24
C ASP A 18 -28.86 6.09 -22.64
N LEU A 19 -27.60 6.50 -22.49
CA LEU A 19 -26.47 5.62 -22.79
C LEU A 19 -26.16 4.72 -21.60
N VAL A 20 -26.57 3.47 -21.70
CA VAL A 20 -26.11 2.37 -20.83
C VAL A 20 -24.58 2.32 -20.85
N TYR A 21 -23.95 2.24 -19.67
CA TYR A 21 -22.51 2.02 -19.53
C TYR A 21 -22.03 0.96 -20.50
N HIS A 22 -21.13 1.33 -21.40
CA HIS A 22 -20.49 0.31 -22.23
C HIS A 22 -19.62 -0.56 -21.33
N ALA A 23 -19.76 -1.89 -21.41
CA ALA A 23 -19.00 -2.83 -20.57
C ALA A 23 -17.47 -2.58 -20.60
N ALA A 24 -16.96 -2.00 -21.69
CA ALA A 24 -15.56 -1.59 -21.82
C ALA A 24 -15.15 -0.44 -20.90
N MET A 25 -16.08 0.37 -20.36
CA MET A 25 -15.78 1.45 -19.43
C MET A 25 -15.76 0.98 -17.95
N VAL A 26 -16.24 -0.21 -17.67
CA VAL A 26 -16.20 -0.83 -16.34
C VAL A 26 -14.92 -1.65 -16.22
N ASN A 27 -13.77 -0.99 -16.41
CA ASN A 27 -12.48 -1.64 -16.28
C ASN A 27 -11.64 -0.96 -15.20
N PHE A 28 -10.49 -1.57 -14.89
CA PHE A 28 -9.56 -1.07 -13.89
C PHE A 28 -9.18 0.40 -14.09
N ALA A 29 -8.89 0.81 -15.33
CA ALA A 29 -8.41 2.15 -15.63
C ALA A 29 -9.45 3.25 -15.32
N PHE A 30 -10.75 3.00 -15.60
CA PHE A 30 -11.79 4.01 -15.45
C PHE A 30 -12.53 3.94 -14.11
N ARG A 31 -12.35 2.89 -13.32
CA ARG A 31 -13.02 2.73 -12.02
C ARG A 31 -12.04 2.69 -10.85
N ALA A 32 -10.91 2.00 -10.98
CA ALA A 32 -9.98 1.84 -9.89
C ALA A 32 -8.97 3.01 -9.81
N LEU A 33 -8.39 3.43 -10.94
CA LEU A 33 -7.40 4.52 -10.91
C LEU A 33 -7.98 5.87 -10.44
N PRO A 34 -9.21 6.30 -10.79
CA PRO A 34 -9.79 7.52 -10.24
C PRO A 34 -9.95 7.54 -8.72
N VAL A 35 -10.10 6.37 -8.10
CA VAL A 35 -10.13 6.25 -6.63
C VAL A 35 -8.83 6.76 -6.02
N ILE A 36 -7.68 6.44 -6.62
CA ILE A 36 -6.35 6.89 -6.18
C ILE A 36 -6.28 8.42 -6.24
N ILE A 37 -6.74 9.03 -7.34
CA ILE A 37 -6.73 10.49 -7.53
C ILE A 37 -7.58 11.18 -6.45
N PHE A 38 -8.80 10.68 -6.24
CA PHE A 38 -9.71 11.24 -5.23
C PHE A 38 -9.12 11.17 -3.81
N PHE A 39 -8.62 9.98 -3.41
CA PHE A 39 -8.06 9.82 -2.06
C PHE A 39 -6.74 10.58 -1.87
N SER A 40 -5.88 10.69 -2.88
CA SER A 40 -4.69 11.55 -2.84
C SER A 40 -5.07 13.01 -2.62
N SER A 41 -6.08 13.51 -3.32
CA SER A 41 -6.60 14.87 -3.12
C SER A 41 -7.15 15.07 -1.70
N LEU A 42 -7.91 14.10 -1.19
CA LEU A 42 -8.47 14.14 0.17
C LEU A 42 -7.38 14.14 1.24
N ILE A 43 -6.36 13.30 1.07
CA ILE A 43 -5.19 13.23 1.95
C ILE A 43 -4.45 14.57 1.95
N ALA A 44 -4.20 15.17 0.79
CA ALA A 44 -3.52 16.46 0.67
C ALA A 44 -4.29 17.58 1.39
N VAL A 45 -5.61 17.61 1.28
CA VAL A 45 -6.47 18.58 2.02
C VAL A 45 -6.40 18.34 3.54
N THR A 46 -6.49 17.10 3.99
CA THR A 46 -6.38 16.77 5.43
C THR A 46 -4.99 17.06 5.97
N TYR A 47 -3.96 16.93 5.14
CA TYR A 47 -2.59 17.36 5.45
C TYR A 47 -2.49 18.88 5.59
N HIS A 48 -3.08 19.65 4.66
CA HIS A 48 -3.12 21.12 4.72
C HIS A 48 -3.74 21.65 6.01
N PHE A 49 -4.82 21.01 6.49
CA PHE A 49 -5.46 21.36 7.75
C PHE A 49 -4.69 20.89 9.01
N GLY A 50 -3.60 20.16 8.85
CA GLY A 50 -2.80 19.66 9.97
C GLY A 50 -3.40 18.45 10.69
N ILE A 51 -4.50 17.88 10.20
CA ILE A 51 -5.19 16.75 10.84
C ILE A 51 -4.28 15.52 10.90
N ILE A 52 -3.69 15.16 9.75
CA ILE A 52 -2.79 14.00 9.65
C ILE A 52 -1.58 14.18 10.55
N GLN A 53 -0.98 15.36 10.59
CA GLN A 53 0.19 15.63 11.42
C GLN A 53 -0.09 15.42 12.93
N HIS A 54 -1.28 15.77 13.39
CA HIS A 54 -1.68 15.53 14.78
C HIS A 54 -1.82 14.04 15.08
N VAL A 55 -2.46 13.28 14.18
CA VAL A 55 -2.63 11.83 14.31
C VAL A 55 -1.27 11.12 14.26
N VAL A 56 -0.44 11.45 13.26
CA VAL A 56 0.91 10.90 13.10
C VAL A 56 1.76 11.18 14.35
N LYS A 57 1.74 12.40 14.86
CA LYS A 57 2.48 12.76 16.09
C LYS A 57 2.03 11.95 17.29
N TRP A 58 0.73 11.70 17.43
CA TRP A 58 0.20 10.89 18.53
C TRP A 58 0.66 9.42 18.40
N VAL A 59 0.53 8.83 17.21
CA VAL A 59 0.99 7.45 16.93
C VAL A 59 2.49 7.34 17.15
N ALA A 60 3.28 8.26 16.60
CA ALA A 60 4.73 8.30 16.77
C ALA A 60 5.13 8.38 18.27
N LYS A 61 4.43 9.18 19.07
CA LYS A 61 4.69 9.28 20.50
C LYS A 61 4.45 7.96 21.23
N VAL A 62 3.34 7.28 20.92
CA VAL A 62 3.03 5.97 21.50
C VAL A 62 4.10 4.94 21.12
N MET A 63 4.49 4.89 19.85
CA MET A 63 5.53 3.97 19.36
C MET A 63 6.89 4.27 19.99
N GLN A 64 7.29 5.55 20.05
CA GLN A 64 8.56 5.95 20.66
C GLN A 64 8.66 5.54 22.13
N ILE A 65 7.60 5.75 22.91
CA ILE A 65 7.57 5.36 24.32
C ILE A 65 7.65 3.84 24.50
N SER A 66 6.95 3.07 23.66
CA SER A 66 6.89 1.61 23.77
C SER A 66 8.15 0.91 23.24
N MET A 67 8.73 1.42 22.15
CA MET A 67 9.83 0.76 21.43
C MET A 67 11.19 1.45 21.66
N LYS A 68 11.22 2.63 22.33
CA LYS A 68 12.45 3.40 22.59
C LYS A 68 13.27 3.71 21.32
N THR A 69 12.58 4.05 20.26
CA THR A 69 13.14 4.38 18.95
C THR A 69 13.40 5.88 18.82
N SER A 70 14.12 6.31 17.80
CA SER A 70 14.37 7.73 17.53
C SER A 70 13.12 8.44 17.02
N GLY A 71 13.13 9.78 17.08
CA GLY A 71 12.01 10.59 16.64
C GLY A 71 11.81 10.55 15.13
N ALA A 72 12.90 10.62 14.35
CA ALA A 72 12.84 10.66 12.89
C ALA A 72 12.30 9.34 12.30
N GLU A 73 12.87 8.19 12.69
CA GLU A 73 12.41 6.90 12.19
C GLU A 73 10.96 6.59 12.58
N THR A 74 10.60 6.90 13.84
CA THR A 74 9.24 6.67 14.33
C THR A 74 8.22 7.57 13.65
N LEU A 75 8.59 8.84 13.38
CA LEU A 75 7.73 9.79 12.69
C LEU A 75 7.48 9.34 11.25
N SER A 76 8.51 8.96 10.51
CA SER A 76 8.39 8.48 9.13
C SER A 76 7.50 7.25 9.04
N ILE A 77 7.74 6.23 9.86
CA ILE A 77 6.98 4.99 9.84
C ILE A 77 5.53 5.22 10.29
N SER A 78 5.29 6.08 11.28
CA SER A 78 3.93 6.43 11.70
C SER A 78 3.17 7.22 10.64
N ALA A 79 3.86 8.09 9.90
CA ALA A 79 3.27 8.81 8.79
C ALA A 79 2.87 7.88 7.66
N ASN A 80 3.70 6.88 7.39
CA ASN A 80 3.50 5.94 6.29
C ASN A 80 2.23 5.08 6.42
N VAL A 81 1.68 4.94 7.63
CA VAL A 81 0.37 4.30 7.86
C VAL A 81 -0.78 5.05 7.15
N PHE A 82 -0.66 6.36 6.98
CA PHE A 82 -1.74 7.23 6.48
C PHE A 82 -1.42 7.82 5.11
N VAL A 83 -0.18 8.26 4.91
CA VAL A 83 0.32 8.81 3.65
C VAL A 83 1.16 7.76 2.91
N GLY A 84 1.58 8.04 1.71
CA GLY A 84 2.40 7.10 0.94
C GLY A 84 3.86 7.06 1.43
N GLN A 85 4.57 6.02 1.02
CA GLN A 85 5.98 5.84 1.31
C GLN A 85 6.89 6.89 0.64
N THR A 86 6.42 7.57 -0.39
CA THR A 86 7.08 8.71 -1.02
C THR A 86 6.90 10.00 -0.24
N GLU A 87 5.78 10.14 0.47
CA GLU A 87 5.39 11.33 1.21
C GLU A 87 5.92 11.31 2.65
N ALA A 88 5.92 10.13 3.29
CA ALA A 88 6.38 9.99 4.66
C ALA A 88 7.86 10.41 4.87
N PRO A 89 8.83 10.09 3.99
CA PRO A 89 10.20 10.57 4.11
C PRO A 89 10.35 12.09 3.99
N ILE A 90 9.44 12.78 3.32
CA ILE A 90 9.47 14.25 3.23
C ILE A 90 9.38 14.89 4.63
N LEU A 91 8.62 14.27 5.53
CA LEU A 91 8.50 14.74 6.92
C LEU A 91 9.82 14.68 7.70
N ILE A 92 10.71 13.80 7.33
CA ILE A 92 12.00 13.61 8.01
C ILE A 92 13.18 14.17 7.20
N ARG A 93 12.92 14.77 6.04
CA ARG A 93 13.95 15.32 5.15
C ARG A 93 15.00 16.18 5.88
N PRO A 94 14.66 17.06 6.85
CA PRO A 94 15.68 17.83 7.57
C PRO A 94 16.65 16.98 8.39
N PHE A 95 16.27 15.75 8.75
CA PHE A 95 17.06 14.87 9.61
C PHE A 95 17.85 13.81 8.83
N ILE A 96 17.58 13.61 7.54
CA ILE A 96 18.15 12.51 6.74
C ILE A 96 19.69 12.51 6.79
N ASN A 97 20.32 13.68 6.70
CA ASN A 97 21.79 13.80 6.70
C ASN A 97 22.45 13.44 8.04
N SER A 98 21.71 13.50 9.14
CA SER A 98 22.18 13.17 10.49
C SER A 98 21.69 11.82 11.00
N MET A 99 20.90 11.10 10.20
CA MET A 99 20.37 9.78 10.57
C MET A 99 21.45 8.72 10.55
N THR A 100 21.36 7.79 11.52
CA THR A 100 22.18 6.59 11.55
C THR A 100 21.76 5.60 10.45
N LYS A 101 22.65 4.67 10.11
CA LYS A 101 22.31 3.61 9.15
C LYS A 101 21.14 2.74 9.63
N SER A 102 21.02 2.54 10.94
CA SER A 102 19.91 1.81 11.55
C SER A 102 18.58 2.56 11.40
N GLU A 103 18.58 3.88 11.56
CA GLU A 103 17.41 4.73 11.33
C GLU A 103 16.99 4.72 9.86
N LEU A 104 17.94 4.86 8.93
CA LEU A 104 17.67 4.76 7.49
C LEU A 104 17.07 3.39 7.12
N MET A 105 17.64 2.31 7.64
CA MET A 105 17.09 0.97 7.45
C MET A 105 15.65 0.85 7.98
N ALA A 106 15.35 1.47 9.12
CA ALA A 106 14.01 1.49 9.68
C ALA A 106 13.01 2.26 8.80
N VAL A 107 13.43 3.41 8.25
CA VAL A 107 12.60 4.21 7.32
C VAL A 107 12.33 3.45 6.04
N MET A 108 13.34 2.83 5.43
CA MET A 108 13.18 2.02 4.22
C MET A 108 12.26 0.82 4.47
N THR A 109 12.52 0.05 5.55
CA THR A 109 11.68 -1.11 5.91
C THR A 109 10.24 -0.69 6.19
N GLY A 110 10.03 0.45 6.88
CA GLY A 110 8.71 1.02 7.13
C GLY A 110 7.99 1.40 5.84
N GLY A 111 8.72 1.96 4.87
CA GLY A 111 8.19 2.26 3.54
C GLY A 111 7.61 1.05 2.83
N PHE A 112 8.33 -0.07 2.88
CA PHE A 112 7.89 -1.32 2.26
C PHE A 112 6.81 -2.08 3.06
N ALA A 113 6.66 -1.82 4.34
CA ALA A 113 5.80 -2.60 5.22
C ALA A 113 4.37 -2.09 5.33
N THR A 114 4.07 -0.88 4.86
CA THR A 114 2.76 -0.25 5.02
C THR A 114 2.14 0.09 3.66
N ALA A 115 0.81 -0.01 3.55
CA ALA A 115 0.08 0.39 2.34
C ALA A 115 -0.25 1.88 2.38
N ALA A 116 -0.12 2.57 1.25
CA ALA A 116 -0.55 3.95 1.12
C ALA A 116 -2.07 4.07 1.30
N GLY A 117 -2.53 5.11 2.01
CA GLY A 117 -3.95 5.31 2.30
C GLY A 117 -4.84 5.40 1.05
N SER A 118 -4.34 6.00 -0.04
CA SER A 118 -5.05 6.08 -1.32
C SER A 118 -5.27 4.72 -1.98
N VAL A 119 -4.27 3.84 -1.91
CA VAL A 119 -4.33 2.48 -2.47
C VAL A 119 -5.16 1.56 -1.58
N LEU A 120 -5.10 1.73 -0.25
CA LEU A 120 -5.90 0.98 0.71
C LEU A 120 -7.41 1.14 0.44
N ALA A 121 -7.85 2.33 0.03
CA ALA A 121 -9.23 2.58 -0.35
C ALA A 121 -9.68 1.73 -1.55
N LEU A 122 -8.78 1.47 -2.50
CA LEU A 122 -9.04 0.58 -3.64
C LEU A 122 -9.22 -0.88 -3.17
N TYR A 123 -8.39 -1.34 -2.24
CA TYR A 123 -8.51 -2.70 -1.69
C TYR A 123 -9.84 -2.88 -0.93
N VAL A 124 -10.28 -1.87 -0.18
CA VAL A 124 -11.61 -1.87 0.45
C VAL A 124 -12.72 -2.01 -0.59
N LEU A 125 -12.58 -1.37 -1.75
CA LEU A 125 -13.56 -1.49 -2.83
C LEU A 125 -13.64 -2.92 -3.38
N TRP A 126 -12.50 -3.56 -3.62
CA TRP A 126 -12.46 -4.91 -4.17
C TRP A 126 -12.94 -5.97 -3.20
N LEU A 127 -12.59 -5.83 -1.93
CA LEU A 127 -12.93 -6.78 -0.88
C LEU A 127 -14.20 -6.43 -0.11
N LYS A 128 -15.08 -5.62 -0.68
CA LYS A 128 -16.34 -5.17 -0.03
C LYS A 128 -17.28 -6.31 0.42
N SER A 129 -17.11 -7.53 -0.11
CA SER A 129 -17.83 -8.72 0.30
C SER A 129 -17.44 -9.22 1.70
N ILE A 130 -16.25 -8.84 2.21
CA ILE A 130 -15.83 -9.20 3.57
C ILE A 130 -16.37 -8.15 4.55
N PRO A 131 -17.16 -8.56 5.56
CA PRO A 131 -17.67 -7.63 6.56
C PRO A 131 -16.54 -6.94 7.33
N GLY A 132 -16.60 -5.60 7.43
CA GLY A 132 -15.61 -4.83 8.19
C GLY A 132 -14.22 -4.72 7.57
N ILE A 133 -14.05 -5.05 6.28
CA ILE A 133 -12.72 -5.10 5.61
C ILE A 133 -11.92 -3.80 5.75
N ALA A 134 -12.56 -2.64 5.75
CA ALA A 134 -11.88 -1.36 5.94
C ALA A 134 -11.17 -1.30 7.31
N GLY A 135 -11.82 -1.82 8.35
CA GLY A 135 -11.23 -1.94 9.68
C GLY A 135 -10.07 -2.93 9.71
N HIS A 136 -10.20 -4.07 9.03
CA HIS A 136 -9.13 -5.07 8.92
C HIS A 136 -7.90 -4.50 8.22
N LEU A 137 -8.07 -3.84 7.07
CA LEU A 137 -6.94 -3.26 6.32
C LEU A 137 -6.28 -2.10 7.06
N LEU A 138 -7.06 -1.26 7.73
CA LEU A 138 -6.50 -0.19 8.58
C LEU A 138 -5.73 -0.79 9.77
N ALA A 139 -6.28 -1.81 10.43
CA ALA A 139 -5.59 -2.51 11.51
C ALA A 139 -4.29 -3.15 11.04
N ALA A 140 -4.29 -3.80 9.86
CA ALA A 140 -3.09 -4.36 9.25
C ALA A 140 -2.02 -3.30 9.01
N SER A 141 -2.38 -2.14 8.45
CA SER A 141 -1.46 -1.02 8.21
C SER A 141 -0.90 -0.43 9.53
N ILE A 142 -1.73 -0.30 10.58
CA ILE A 142 -1.27 0.16 11.89
C ILE A 142 -0.33 -0.86 12.56
N MET A 143 -0.63 -2.15 12.44
CA MET A 143 0.19 -3.23 13.03
C MET A 143 1.51 -3.42 12.29
N SER A 144 1.56 -3.17 10.99
CA SER A 144 2.77 -3.30 10.19
C SER A 144 3.85 -2.28 10.57
N ALA A 145 3.46 -1.09 11.03
CA ALA A 145 4.40 -0.05 11.42
C ALA A 145 5.35 -0.47 12.57
N PRO A 146 4.89 -0.92 13.75
CA PRO A 146 5.78 -1.44 14.78
C PRO A 146 6.50 -2.73 14.36
N ALA A 147 5.86 -3.58 13.56
CA ALA A 147 6.49 -4.80 13.07
C ALA A 147 7.69 -4.48 12.15
N ALA A 148 7.57 -3.49 11.28
CA ALA A 148 8.65 -3.01 10.43
C ALA A 148 9.86 -2.50 11.24
N LEU A 149 9.61 -1.75 12.32
CA LEU A 149 10.67 -1.30 13.23
C LEU A 149 11.40 -2.47 13.88
N VAL A 150 10.67 -3.47 14.38
CA VAL A 150 11.27 -4.66 14.98
C VAL A 150 12.16 -5.38 13.96
N MET A 151 11.65 -5.61 12.75
CA MET A 151 12.40 -6.31 11.70
C MET A 151 13.63 -5.51 11.27
N ALA A 152 13.51 -4.19 11.10
CA ALA A 152 14.64 -3.32 10.76
C ALA A 152 15.74 -3.39 11.83
N LYS A 153 15.38 -3.31 13.11
CA LYS A 153 16.35 -3.37 14.22
C LYS A 153 16.94 -4.76 14.44
N ILE A 154 16.27 -5.83 14.02
CA ILE A 154 16.86 -7.18 13.99
C ILE A 154 17.90 -7.30 12.87
N ILE A 155 17.61 -6.75 11.67
CA ILE A 155 18.50 -6.80 10.51
C ILE A 155 19.70 -5.87 10.73
N TYR A 156 19.45 -4.65 11.19
CA TYR A 156 20.49 -3.65 11.44
C TYR A 156 20.28 -2.97 12.81
N PRO A 157 20.86 -3.54 13.88
CA PRO A 157 20.75 -3.00 15.23
C PRO A 157 21.33 -1.59 15.36
N GLU A 158 20.74 -0.77 16.22
CA GLU A 158 21.28 0.56 16.52
C GLU A 158 22.52 0.47 17.38
N THR A 159 23.63 0.93 16.84
CA THR A 159 24.95 0.97 17.53
C THR A 159 25.49 2.38 17.68
N GLU A 160 24.85 3.35 17.03
CA GLU A 160 25.25 4.75 17.02
C GLU A 160 24.30 5.59 17.87
N HIS A 161 24.64 6.83 18.14
CA HIS A 161 23.77 7.75 18.88
C HIS A 161 22.96 8.60 17.91
N SER A 162 21.64 8.45 17.94
CA SER A 162 20.71 9.22 17.12
C SER A 162 20.51 10.64 17.69
N ASP A 163 20.66 11.66 16.85
CA ASP A 163 20.41 13.07 17.19
C ASP A 163 18.94 13.35 17.52
N THR A 164 18.02 12.53 17.02
CA THR A 164 16.57 12.67 17.22
C THR A 164 16.03 11.77 18.32
N PHE A 165 16.89 11.09 19.09
CA PHE A 165 16.46 10.23 20.17
C PHE A 165 15.71 11.01 21.25
N GLY A 166 14.50 10.57 21.58
CA GLY A 166 13.64 11.24 22.56
C GLY A 166 12.94 12.51 22.09
N LYS A 167 13.17 12.96 20.85
CA LYS A 167 12.54 14.17 20.29
C LYS A 167 11.65 13.80 19.10
N ILE A 168 10.41 14.30 19.09
CA ILE A 168 9.50 14.20 17.94
C ILE A 168 9.21 15.61 17.47
N GLU A 169 9.91 16.03 16.42
CA GLU A 169 9.67 17.32 15.77
C GLU A 169 9.00 17.04 14.42
N VAL A 170 7.74 17.45 14.29
CA VAL A 170 7.03 17.40 13.00
C VAL A 170 7.26 18.72 12.29
N PRO A 171 8.04 18.77 11.21
CA PRO A 171 8.22 19.98 10.45
C PRO A 171 6.85 20.49 9.94
N GLN A 172 6.51 21.74 10.25
CA GLN A 172 5.31 22.37 9.70
C GLN A 172 5.64 22.96 8.33
N HIS A 173 5.83 22.10 7.34
CA HIS A 173 5.98 22.57 5.97
C HIS A 173 4.60 22.61 5.32
N LYS A 174 4.06 23.82 5.10
CA LYS A 174 2.85 24.02 4.30
C LYS A 174 3.31 24.17 2.84
N GLU A 175 3.15 23.12 2.06
CA GLU A 175 3.44 23.15 0.63
C GLU A 175 2.35 23.87 -0.18
N SER A 176 1.15 23.99 0.38
CA SER A 176 -0.02 24.59 -0.28
C SER A 176 -0.43 25.92 0.35
N GLU A 177 -0.77 26.91 -0.44
CA GLU A 177 -1.20 28.25 0.00
C GLU A 177 -2.61 28.21 0.62
N ASN A 178 -3.50 27.37 0.08
CA ASN A 178 -4.88 27.23 0.54
C ASN A 178 -5.43 25.82 0.26
N ALA A 179 -6.61 25.52 0.80
CA ALA A 179 -7.22 24.18 0.67
C ALA A 179 -7.52 23.77 -0.78
N MET A 180 -7.82 24.74 -1.68
CA MET A 180 -8.07 24.46 -3.10
C MET A 180 -6.77 24.14 -3.82
N ASP A 181 -5.69 24.82 -3.47
CA ASP A 181 -4.34 24.53 -3.97
C ASP A 181 -3.90 23.14 -3.51
N ALA A 182 -4.09 22.80 -2.24
CA ALA A 182 -3.83 21.46 -1.71
C ALA A 182 -4.61 20.36 -2.45
N LEU A 183 -5.88 20.61 -2.75
CA LEU A 183 -6.72 19.69 -3.52
C LEU A 183 -6.18 19.49 -4.94
N GLY A 184 -5.78 20.58 -5.61
CA GLY A 184 -5.21 20.54 -6.95
C GLY A 184 -3.87 19.81 -7.02
N GLN A 185 -2.97 20.07 -6.06
CA GLN A 185 -1.68 19.37 -5.94
C GLN A 185 -1.92 17.89 -5.69
N GLY A 186 -2.77 17.53 -4.71
CA GLY A 186 -3.11 16.14 -4.41
C GLY A 186 -3.75 15.40 -5.58
N ALA A 187 -4.56 16.09 -6.42
CA ALA A 187 -5.10 15.52 -7.65
C ALA A 187 -4.01 15.25 -8.68
N THR A 188 -3.07 16.17 -8.84
CA THR A 188 -1.94 16.01 -9.76
C THR A 188 -1.02 14.87 -9.35
N ASP A 189 -0.70 14.76 -8.06
CA ASP A 189 0.15 13.68 -7.55
C ASP A 189 -0.59 12.33 -7.60
N GLY A 190 -1.88 12.31 -7.29
CA GLY A 190 -2.72 11.14 -7.47
C GLY A 190 -2.81 10.68 -8.93
N LEU A 191 -2.84 11.61 -9.89
CA LEU A 191 -2.81 11.28 -11.32
C LEU A 191 -1.47 10.66 -11.74
N LYS A 192 -0.35 11.24 -11.29
CA LYS A 192 0.98 10.67 -11.54
C LYS A 192 1.09 9.25 -10.96
N LEU A 193 0.65 9.07 -9.72
CA LEU A 193 0.63 7.76 -9.07
C LEU A 193 -0.24 6.76 -9.85
N ALA A 194 -1.46 7.15 -10.23
CA ALA A 194 -2.36 6.31 -11.01
C ALA A 194 -1.76 5.93 -12.38
N ALA A 195 -1.14 6.89 -13.07
CA ALA A 195 -0.47 6.64 -14.35
C ALA A 195 0.72 5.69 -14.22
N ASN A 196 1.57 5.88 -13.21
CA ASN A 196 2.69 5.00 -12.90
C ASN A 196 2.19 3.58 -12.59
N VAL A 197 1.19 3.43 -11.71
CA VAL A 197 0.57 2.13 -11.40
C VAL A 197 0.06 1.46 -12.67
N GLY A 198 -0.65 2.19 -13.53
CA GLY A 198 -1.14 1.65 -14.80
C GLY A 198 -0.02 1.19 -15.74
N ALA A 199 1.03 2.00 -15.90
CA ALA A 199 2.19 1.67 -16.74
C ALA A 199 2.93 0.42 -16.25
N MET A 200 3.13 0.33 -14.94
CA MET A 200 3.85 -0.80 -14.33
C MET A 200 3.01 -2.08 -14.38
N LEU A 201 1.71 -2.01 -14.17
CA LEU A 201 0.83 -3.17 -14.34
C LEU A 201 0.92 -3.72 -15.77
N ILE A 202 0.90 -2.85 -16.78
CA ILE A 202 1.06 -3.28 -18.18
C ILE A 202 2.41 -3.97 -18.37
N ALA A 203 3.50 -3.37 -17.89
CA ALA A 203 4.85 -3.92 -18.05
C ALA A 203 5.02 -5.26 -17.34
N PHE A 204 4.71 -5.34 -16.05
CA PHE A 204 4.92 -6.54 -15.25
C PHE A 204 4.01 -7.70 -15.68
N VAL A 205 2.72 -7.43 -15.91
CA VAL A 205 1.79 -8.49 -16.38
C VAL A 205 2.25 -9.04 -17.73
N SER A 206 2.71 -8.17 -18.64
CA SER A 206 3.20 -8.62 -19.94
C SER A 206 4.46 -9.48 -19.82
N ILE A 207 5.42 -9.08 -18.98
CA ILE A 207 6.66 -9.84 -18.76
C ILE A 207 6.34 -11.20 -18.12
N ILE A 208 5.51 -11.24 -17.08
CA ILE A 208 5.16 -12.49 -16.41
C ILE A 208 4.35 -13.41 -17.34
N THR A 209 3.47 -12.85 -18.17
CA THR A 209 2.74 -13.63 -19.17
C THR A 209 3.72 -14.25 -20.20
N MET A 210 4.73 -13.51 -20.62
CA MET A 210 5.78 -14.01 -21.50
C MET A 210 6.59 -15.14 -20.82
N ILE A 211 6.99 -14.95 -19.56
CA ILE A 211 7.70 -15.98 -18.78
C ILE A 211 6.83 -17.23 -18.63
N ASN A 212 5.56 -17.06 -18.25
CA ASN A 212 4.62 -18.16 -18.10
C ASN A 212 4.42 -18.93 -19.40
N TYR A 213 4.35 -18.24 -20.56
CA TYR A 213 4.27 -18.91 -21.86
C TYR A 213 5.46 -19.87 -22.07
N VAL A 214 6.67 -19.42 -21.75
CA VAL A 214 7.88 -20.25 -21.87
C VAL A 214 7.87 -21.40 -20.84
N MET A 215 7.50 -21.12 -19.59
CA MET A 215 7.46 -22.12 -18.51
C MET A 215 6.42 -23.20 -18.78
N VAL A 216 5.23 -22.83 -19.23
CA VAL A 216 4.18 -23.78 -19.59
C VAL A 216 4.60 -24.62 -20.80
N TYR A 217 5.24 -24.03 -21.81
CA TYR A 217 5.74 -24.74 -22.97
C TYR A 217 6.82 -25.78 -22.64
N LEU A 218 7.74 -25.45 -21.70
CA LEU A 218 8.86 -26.32 -21.35
C LEU A 218 8.54 -27.31 -20.23
N PHE A 219 7.76 -26.85 -19.21
CA PHE A 219 7.58 -27.57 -17.95
C PHE A 219 6.12 -27.86 -17.61
N SER A 220 5.16 -27.33 -18.37
CA SER A 220 3.71 -27.40 -18.06
C SER A 220 3.32 -26.83 -16.69
N ILE A 221 4.07 -25.85 -16.17
CA ILE A 221 3.91 -25.23 -14.86
C ILE A 221 3.92 -23.71 -15.04
N ASN A 222 3.07 -22.98 -14.31
CA ASN A 222 3.09 -21.53 -14.23
C ASN A 222 4.01 -21.05 -13.10
N MET A 223 4.50 -19.81 -13.17
CA MET A 223 5.29 -19.19 -12.11
C MET A 223 4.48 -19.06 -10.80
N GLN A 224 3.19 -18.78 -10.91
CA GLN A 224 2.27 -18.69 -9.78
C GLN A 224 2.17 -20.03 -9.03
N ASP A 225 2.12 -21.16 -9.73
CA ASP A 225 2.06 -22.49 -9.12
C ASP A 225 3.35 -22.77 -8.32
N VAL A 226 4.51 -22.42 -8.89
CA VAL A 226 5.82 -22.56 -8.22
C VAL A 226 5.84 -21.73 -6.92
N MET A 227 5.43 -20.47 -7.00
CA MET A 227 5.35 -19.61 -5.82
C MET A 227 4.33 -20.11 -4.81
N GLY A 228 3.19 -20.65 -5.27
CA GLY A 228 2.19 -21.29 -4.44
C GLY A 228 2.78 -22.39 -3.56
N VAL A 229 3.59 -23.27 -4.15
CA VAL A 229 4.26 -24.36 -3.41
C VAL A 229 5.31 -23.81 -2.43
N ILE A 230 6.12 -22.83 -2.84
CA ILE A 230 7.17 -22.22 -1.99
C ILE A 230 6.57 -21.54 -0.77
N PHE A 231 5.48 -20.78 -0.94
CA PHE A 231 4.85 -20.02 0.15
C PHE A 231 3.76 -20.79 0.89
N GLN A 232 3.38 -21.99 0.43
CA GLN A 232 2.38 -22.82 1.12
C GLN A 232 2.68 -23.11 2.59
N PRO A 233 3.93 -23.49 2.98
CA PRO A 233 4.25 -23.69 4.39
C PRO A 233 4.12 -22.42 5.23
N LEU A 234 4.47 -21.26 4.64
CA LEU A 234 4.33 -19.97 5.30
C LEU A 234 2.85 -19.62 5.49
N ALA A 235 2.02 -19.79 4.46
CA ALA A 235 0.57 -19.57 4.53
C ALA A 235 -0.07 -20.47 5.61
N TRP A 236 0.35 -21.73 5.69
CA TRP A 236 -0.11 -22.64 6.73
C TRP A 236 0.31 -22.18 8.13
N SER A 237 1.55 -21.71 8.31
CA SER A 237 2.04 -21.19 9.59
C SER A 237 1.27 -19.94 10.07
N MET A 238 0.66 -19.19 9.15
CA MET A 238 -0.23 -18.06 9.44
C MET A 238 -1.64 -18.50 9.90
N GLY A 239 -1.93 -19.79 9.92
CA GLY A 239 -3.20 -20.36 10.37
C GLY A 239 -4.21 -20.65 9.28
N VAL A 240 -3.78 -20.68 8.02
CA VAL A 240 -4.61 -21.08 6.87
C VAL A 240 -4.68 -22.61 6.81
N PRO A 241 -5.86 -23.22 6.57
CA PRO A 241 -5.98 -24.66 6.35
C PRO A 241 -5.11 -25.11 5.18
N TRP A 242 -4.50 -26.31 5.29
CA TRP A 242 -3.55 -26.81 4.30
C TRP A 242 -4.13 -26.90 2.87
N ASN A 243 -5.41 -27.21 2.74
CA ASN A 243 -6.12 -27.25 1.45
C ASN A 243 -6.24 -25.88 0.77
N GLU A 244 -6.25 -24.77 1.53
CA GLU A 244 -6.31 -23.41 1.02
C GLU A 244 -4.93 -22.72 1.02
N ALA A 245 -3.95 -23.29 1.73
CA ALA A 245 -2.62 -22.70 1.91
C ALA A 245 -1.86 -22.50 0.59
N HIS A 246 -2.08 -23.35 -0.40
CA HIS A 246 -1.52 -23.18 -1.73
C HIS A 246 -2.07 -21.93 -2.44
N LEU A 247 -3.37 -21.67 -2.34
CA LEU A 247 -4.00 -20.50 -2.95
C LEU A 247 -3.47 -19.21 -2.31
N LEU A 248 -3.36 -19.15 -0.98
CA LEU A 248 -2.74 -18.00 -0.32
C LEU A 248 -1.25 -17.89 -0.67
N GLY A 249 -0.53 -19.00 -0.76
CA GLY A 249 0.86 -19.03 -1.22
C GLY A 249 1.02 -18.44 -2.62
N THR A 250 0.12 -18.75 -3.53
CA THR A 250 0.07 -18.17 -4.89
C THR A 250 -0.13 -16.65 -4.83
N LEU A 251 -1.09 -16.16 -4.03
CA LEU A 251 -1.31 -14.72 -3.86
C LEU A 251 -0.09 -14.00 -3.26
N MET A 252 0.59 -14.63 -2.30
CA MET A 252 1.84 -14.09 -1.74
C MET A 252 2.96 -14.04 -2.80
N GLY A 253 3.04 -15.06 -3.63
CA GLY A 253 3.96 -15.08 -4.77
C GLY A 253 3.64 -13.99 -5.80
N GLU A 254 2.37 -13.82 -6.15
CA GLU A 254 1.93 -12.75 -7.06
C GLU A 254 2.27 -11.36 -6.53
N LYS A 255 2.09 -11.13 -5.23
CA LYS A 255 2.47 -9.89 -4.57
C LYS A 255 3.97 -9.59 -4.73
N ILE A 256 4.84 -10.61 -4.60
CA ILE A 256 6.29 -10.45 -4.68
C ILE A 256 6.76 -10.28 -6.12
N VAL A 257 6.17 -11.03 -7.04
CA VAL A 257 6.63 -11.13 -8.44
C VAL A 257 5.95 -10.09 -9.34
N LEU A 258 4.69 -9.80 -9.07
CA LEU A 258 3.89 -8.83 -9.81
C LEU A 258 3.69 -7.56 -8.98
N THR A 259 2.54 -7.47 -8.35
CA THR A 259 2.20 -6.37 -7.43
C THR A 259 1.11 -6.84 -6.46
N GLU A 260 1.00 -6.17 -5.32
CA GLU A 260 -0.10 -6.41 -4.39
C GLU A 260 -1.48 -6.11 -5.00
N LEU A 261 -1.56 -5.18 -5.97
CA LEU A 261 -2.80 -4.86 -6.69
C LEU A 261 -3.37 -6.08 -7.40
N ILE A 262 -2.52 -6.83 -8.11
CA ILE A 262 -2.93 -8.06 -8.81
C ILE A 262 -3.34 -9.13 -7.79
N ALA A 263 -2.56 -9.29 -6.72
CA ALA A 263 -2.87 -10.24 -5.67
C ALA A 263 -4.22 -9.94 -4.99
N TYR A 264 -4.53 -8.66 -4.71
CA TYR A 264 -5.85 -8.27 -4.18
C TYR A 264 -6.99 -8.46 -5.18
N SER A 265 -6.76 -8.20 -6.47
CA SER A 265 -7.74 -8.48 -7.53
C SER A 265 -8.04 -9.97 -7.61
N ASN A 266 -7.01 -10.81 -7.56
CA ASN A 266 -7.16 -12.26 -7.57
C ASN A 266 -7.78 -12.78 -6.27
N LEU A 267 -7.43 -12.22 -5.11
CA LEU A 267 -8.10 -12.51 -3.84
C LEU A 267 -9.61 -12.23 -3.95
N SER A 268 -10.00 -11.09 -4.53
CA SER A 268 -11.42 -10.77 -4.76
C SER A 268 -12.10 -11.82 -5.65
N ASN A 269 -11.43 -12.29 -6.71
CA ASN A 269 -11.96 -13.34 -7.58
C ASN A 269 -12.11 -14.68 -6.85
N LEU A 270 -11.15 -15.07 -6.00
CA LEU A 270 -11.22 -16.30 -5.21
C LEU A 270 -12.40 -16.27 -4.23
N ILE A 271 -12.67 -15.11 -3.62
CA ILE A 271 -13.81 -14.90 -2.72
C ILE A 271 -15.13 -14.99 -3.50
N MET A 272 -15.23 -14.30 -4.64
CA MET A 272 -16.47 -14.31 -5.45
C MET A 272 -16.81 -15.70 -6.00
N ASN A 273 -15.81 -16.57 -6.17
CA ASN A 273 -15.99 -17.95 -6.65
C ASN A 273 -16.05 -18.98 -5.51
N ASP A 274 -16.17 -18.54 -4.24
CA ASP A 274 -16.22 -19.40 -3.05
C ASP A 274 -15.06 -20.43 -2.96
N GLN A 275 -13.86 -20.06 -3.47
CA GLN A 275 -12.69 -20.93 -3.49
C GLN A 275 -11.89 -20.90 -2.19
N ILE A 276 -12.12 -19.93 -1.34
CA ILE A 276 -11.46 -19.76 -0.04
C ILE A 276 -12.48 -19.43 1.04
N SER A 277 -12.20 -19.87 2.27
CA SER A 277 -13.03 -19.56 3.43
C SER A 277 -12.90 -18.08 3.83
N GLU A 278 -13.92 -17.55 4.52
CA GLU A 278 -13.91 -16.18 5.06
C GLU A 278 -12.68 -15.93 5.96
N ARG A 279 -12.32 -16.90 6.79
CA ARG A 279 -11.12 -16.84 7.63
C ARG A 279 -9.85 -16.68 6.80
N THR A 280 -9.68 -17.47 5.75
CA THR A 280 -8.53 -17.39 4.84
C THR A 280 -8.51 -16.07 4.10
N ALA A 281 -9.67 -15.58 3.66
CA ALA A 281 -9.78 -14.27 3.00
C ALA A 281 -9.33 -13.11 3.91
N ILE A 282 -9.70 -13.15 5.20
CA ILE A 282 -9.24 -12.17 6.19
C ILE A 282 -7.72 -12.28 6.38
N ILE A 283 -7.17 -13.48 6.62
CA ILE A 283 -5.73 -13.69 6.78
C ILE A 283 -4.98 -13.21 5.53
N ALA A 284 -5.48 -13.53 4.33
CA ALA A 284 -4.92 -13.08 3.07
C ALA A 284 -4.88 -11.55 2.97
N SER A 285 -5.95 -10.87 3.39
CA SER A 285 -6.02 -9.40 3.37
C SER A 285 -4.91 -8.75 4.23
N TYR A 286 -4.58 -9.34 5.37
CA TYR A 286 -3.44 -8.88 6.20
C TYR A 286 -2.10 -9.21 5.56
N ALA A 287 -1.92 -10.43 5.05
CA ALA A 287 -0.68 -10.87 4.41
C ALA A 287 -0.31 -10.03 3.18
N LEU A 288 -1.32 -9.57 2.45
CA LEU A 288 -1.14 -8.76 1.25
C LEU A 288 -1.02 -7.25 1.53
N CYS A 289 -1.34 -6.77 2.73
CA CYS A 289 -1.42 -5.34 3.03
C CYS A 289 -0.10 -4.57 2.93
N CYS A 290 1.06 -5.24 3.00
CA CYS A 290 2.36 -4.57 2.91
C CYS A 290 2.76 -4.35 1.44
N LEU A 291 3.28 -3.17 1.09
CA LEU A 291 3.80 -2.87 -0.24
C LEU A 291 5.23 -3.44 -0.37
N LEU A 292 5.47 -4.31 -1.33
CA LEU A 292 6.83 -4.78 -1.69
C LEU A 292 7.41 -4.03 -2.91
N TYR A 293 6.62 -3.15 -3.49
CA TYR A 293 6.70 -2.75 -4.88
C TYR A 293 7.53 -1.51 -5.20
N THR A 294 8.01 -0.76 -4.27
CA THR A 294 8.51 0.58 -4.56
C THR A 294 9.94 0.81 -4.12
N SER A 295 10.84 -0.07 -4.57
CA SER A 295 12.28 0.24 -4.53
C SER A 295 12.65 1.47 -5.37
N ASP A 296 11.88 1.77 -6.41
CA ASP A 296 12.17 2.89 -7.33
C ASP A 296 11.88 4.27 -6.72
N ALA A 297 10.98 4.36 -5.74
CA ALA A 297 10.73 5.65 -5.08
C ALA A 297 11.84 6.08 -4.11
N ALA A 298 12.75 5.19 -3.74
CA ALA A 298 13.91 5.52 -2.92
C ALA A 298 15.06 6.12 -3.74
N ASP A 299 15.07 5.91 -5.07
CA ASP A 299 16.10 6.45 -5.97
C ASP A 299 15.77 7.88 -6.43
N ASP A 300 14.53 8.36 -6.24
CA ASP A 300 14.10 9.72 -6.58
C ASP A 300 14.18 10.72 -5.39
N CYS A 301 14.71 10.30 -4.25
CA CYS A 301 15.04 11.12 -3.08
C CYS A 301 16.57 11.27 -2.94
#